data_b1758420a6550128d9dd5828dc49aef9
#
_entry.id   b1758420a6550128d9dd5828dc49aef9
#
_cell.length_a   1.000
_cell.length_b   1.000
_cell.length_c   1.000
_cell.angle_alpha   90.00
_cell.angle_beta   90.00
_cell.angle_gamma   90.00
#
_symmetry.space_group_name_H-M   'P 1'
#
loop_
_entity.id
_entity.type
_entity.pdbx_description
1 polymer ?
#
loop_
_entity_poly.entity_id
_entity_poly.type
_entity_poly.pdbx_seq_one_letter_code
_entity_poly.pdbx_strand_id
1 'polypeptide(L)'
;RVAGDDFTSDIEEYMRRQHNILIGERTAEQIKIEVGAAIDNLENPPNDYAVRGRDLMTGIPKEIHVSYKEIAHSLDKSISKIEEAILSALEMTPPELSADIYKTGIYLAGGGSMLRGLDKRISIKTKLPVHIAEDPLRAVARGTGIALKNIDNYQFLIKA
;
A
#
# COMPACT_ATOMS: atom_id res chain seq x y z
N ARG A 1 -10.32 6.50 -5.74
CA ARG A 1 -8.87 6.52 -5.45
C ARG A 1 -8.67 5.90 -4.09
N VAL A 2 -7.79 4.93 -3.97
CA VAL A 2 -7.36 4.35 -2.69
C VAL A 2 -5.89 4.71 -2.49
N ALA A 3 -5.54 5.23 -1.33
CA ALA A 3 -4.20 5.68 -0.99
C ALA A 3 -3.82 5.28 0.45
N GLY A 4 -2.67 5.74 0.93
CA GLY A 4 -2.19 5.45 2.29
C GLY A 4 -3.15 5.87 3.40
N ASP A 5 -3.90 6.94 3.20
CA ASP A 5 -4.88 7.47 4.16
C ASP A 5 -6.09 6.53 4.31
N ASP A 6 -6.51 5.86 3.20
CA ASP A 6 -7.58 4.85 3.26
C ASP A 6 -7.14 3.65 4.12
N PHE A 7 -5.89 3.22 3.99
CA PHE A 7 -5.33 2.15 4.84
C PHE A 7 -5.31 2.54 6.32
N THR A 8 -4.95 3.78 6.61
CA THR A 8 -4.95 4.30 7.98
C THR A 8 -6.36 4.29 8.55
N SER A 9 -7.36 4.74 7.78
CA SER A 9 -8.77 4.73 8.16
C SER A 9 -9.32 3.31 8.34
N ASP A 10 -8.95 2.36 7.48
CA ASP A 10 -9.35 0.95 7.61
C ASP A 10 -8.81 0.34 8.92
N ILE A 11 -7.57 0.67 9.29
CA ILE A 11 -6.97 0.23 10.55
C ILE A 11 -7.71 0.84 11.75
N GLU A 12 -8.00 2.14 11.75
CA GLU A 12 -8.77 2.78 12.82
C GLU A 12 -10.14 2.11 13.01
N GLU A 13 -10.85 1.86 11.90
CA GLU A 13 -12.15 1.22 11.94
C GLU A 13 -12.05 -0.22 12.44
N TYR A 14 -11.04 -0.98 12.01
CA TYR A 14 -10.77 -2.34 12.49
C TYR A 14 -10.52 -2.37 13.99
N MET A 15 -9.65 -1.50 14.49
CA MET A 15 -9.34 -1.40 15.92
C MET A 15 -10.58 -1.08 16.76
N ARG A 16 -11.42 -0.19 16.25
CA ARG A 16 -12.68 0.16 16.90
C ARG A 16 -13.66 -1.02 16.95
N ARG A 17 -13.82 -1.74 15.83
CA ARG A 17 -14.83 -2.81 15.71
C ARG A 17 -14.41 -4.11 16.38
N GLN A 18 -13.15 -4.51 16.20
CA GLN A 18 -12.69 -5.84 16.65
C GLN A 18 -12.14 -5.82 18.07
N HIS A 19 -11.49 -4.74 18.46
CA HIS A 19 -10.82 -4.64 19.76
C HIS A 19 -11.51 -3.68 20.74
N ASN A 20 -12.58 -2.98 20.32
CA ASN A 20 -13.25 -1.95 21.10
C ASN A 20 -12.28 -0.89 21.63
N ILE A 21 -11.26 -0.54 20.85
CA ILE A 21 -10.26 0.46 21.22
C ILE A 21 -10.29 1.62 20.23
N LEU A 22 -10.33 2.84 20.77
CA LEU A 22 -10.21 4.06 20.01
C LEU A 22 -8.75 4.48 19.96
N ILE A 23 -8.22 4.57 18.75
CA ILE A 23 -6.88 5.08 18.44
C ILE A 23 -7.01 6.31 17.54
N GLY A 24 -5.98 7.13 17.47
CA GLY A 24 -5.92 8.24 16.52
C GLY A 24 -5.12 7.88 15.27
N GLU A 25 -5.25 8.70 14.25
CA GLU A 25 -4.61 8.57 12.93
C GLU A 25 -3.10 8.28 13.03
N ARG A 26 -2.39 9.01 13.90
CA ARG A 26 -0.95 8.79 14.11
C ARG A 26 -0.64 7.36 14.61
N THR A 27 -1.48 6.82 15.48
CA THR A 27 -1.31 5.46 15.99
C THR A 27 -1.63 4.43 14.89
N ALA A 28 -2.67 4.66 14.11
CA ALA A 28 -3.02 3.80 12.98
C ALA A 28 -1.92 3.81 11.91
N GLU A 29 -1.31 4.96 11.64
CA GLU A 29 -0.15 5.07 10.74
C GLU A 29 1.05 4.27 11.26
N GLN A 30 1.33 4.32 12.58
CA GLN A 30 2.38 3.50 13.19
C GLN A 30 2.09 2.00 13.06
N ILE A 31 0.86 1.57 13.30
CA ILE A 31 0.44 0.17 13.10
C ILE A 31 0.71 -0.25 11.64
N LYS A 32 0.33 0.57 10.69
CA LYS A 32 0.56 0.32 9.25
C LYS A 32 2.05 0.14 8.94
N ILE A 33 2.92 0.97 9.50
CA ILE A 33 4.37 0.90 9.29
C ILE A 33 4.96 -0.35 9.95
N GLU A 34 4.59 -0.65 11.19
CA GLU A 34 5.19 -1.71 12.00
C GLU A 34 4.71 -3.11 11.58
N VAL A 35 3.41 -3.29 11.38
CA VAL A 35 2.79 -4.59 11.12
C VAL A 35 1.89 -4.62 9.89
N GLY A 36 1.87 -3.56 9.07
CA GLY A 36 1.08 -3.52 7.83
C GLY A 36 1.55 -4.55 6.83
N ALA A 37 0.60 -5.32 6.29
CA ALA A 37 0.83 -6.34 5.28
C ALA A 37 -0.35 -6.43 4.31
N ALA A 38 -0.08 -6.89 3.10
CA ALA A 38 -1.10 -7.14 2.07
C ALA A 38 -1.48 -8.64 1.98
N ILE A 39 -0.71 -9.50 2.64
CA ILE A 39 -0.89 -10.97 2.67
C ILE A 39 -0.69 -11.48 4.10
N ASP A 40 -1.26 -12.64 4.40
CA ASP A 40 -1.25 -13.29 5.72
C ASP A 40 -0.17 -14.38 5.87
N ASN A 41 0.64 -14.61 4.83
CA ASN A 41 1.66 -15.64 4.75
C ASN A 41 3.05 -15.09 4.41
N LEU A 42 3.48 -14.07 5.14
CA LEU A 42 4.82 -13.48 4.98
C LEU A 42 5.91 -14.51 5.34
N GLU A 43 7.00 -14.57 4.58
CA GLU A 43 8.17 -15.40 4.87
C GLU A 43 8.90 -14.96 6.15
N ASN A 44 9.00 -13.65 6.33
CA ASN A 44 9.61 -13.02 7.50
C ASN A 44 8.59 -12.07 8.16
N PRO A 45 7.67 -12.61 8.98
CA PRO A 45 6.65 -11.79 9.61
C PRO A 45 7.25 -10.88 10.69
N PRO A 46 6.74 -9.65 10.82
CA PRO A 46 7.07 -8.81 11.96
C PRO A 46 6.49 -9.40 13.26
N ASN A 47 7.08 -9.02 14.40
CA ASN A 47 6.49 -9.31 15.71
C ASN A 47 5.18 -8.53 15.88
N ASP A 48 4.31 -9.03 16.76
CA ASP A 48 3.10 -8.32 17.15
C ASP A 48 3.44 -6.96 17.73
N TYR A 49 2.62 -5.96 17.40
CA TYR A 49 2.84 -4.57 17.78
C TYR A 49 1.92 -4.18 18.95
N ALA A 50 2.49 -3.61 20.01
CA ALA A 50 1.74 -3.13 21.15
C ALA A 50 1.09 -1.78 20.84
N VAL A 51 -0.24 -1.74 20.89
CA VAL A 51 -1.07 -0.58 20.55
C VAL A 51 -1.74 -0.07 21.82
N ARG A 52 -1.65 1.23 22.05
CA ARG A 52 -2.32 1.92 23.16
C ARG A 52 -3.42 2.83 22.66
N GLY A 53 -4.56 2.77 23.31
CA GLY A 53 -5.70 3.60 22.99
C GLY A 53 -6.68 3.66 24.17
N ARG A 54 -7.87 4.20 23.90
CA ARG A 54 -8.94 4.28 24.90
C ARG A 54 -9.94 3.15 24.66
N ASP A 55 -10.19 2.36 25.69
CA ASP A 55 -11.26 1.36 25.65
C ASP A 55 -12.63 2.05 25.49
N LEU A 56 -13.41 1.62 24.50
CA LEU A 56 -14.70 2.25 24.18
C LEU A 56 -15.81 1.92 25.18
N MET A 57 -15.65 0.80 25.92
CA MET A 57 -16.65 0.38 26.90
C MET A 57 -16.46 1.08 28.24
N THR A 58 -15.21 1.20 28.69
CA THR A 58 -14.86 1.72 30.02
C THR A 58 -14.35 3.15 30.00
N GLY A 59 -13.89 3.63 28.82
CA GLY A 59 -13.23 4.94 28.69
C GLY A 59 -11.79 4.98 29.20
N ILE A 60 -11.27 3.87 29.75
CA ILE A 60 -9.95 3.79 30.37
C ILE A 60 -8.86 3.51 29.32
N PRO A 61 -7.62 3.98 29.52
CA PRO A 61 -6.50 3.59 28.69
C PRO A 61 -6.30 2.06 28.68
N LYS A 62 -6.07 1.50 27.49
CA LYS A 62 -5.90 0.07 27.24
C LYS A 62 -4.73 -0.18 26.30
N GLU A 63 -4.00 -1.25 26.53
CA GLU A 63 -2.96 -1.77 25.63
C GLU A 63 -3.38 -3.13 25.09
N ILE A 64 -3.16 -3.35 23.80
CA ILE A 64 -3.37 -4.64 23.13
C ILE A 64 -2.21 -4.92 22.19
N HIS A 65 -2.02 -6.18 21.80
CA HIS A 65 -1.09 -6.57 20.76
C HIS A 65 -1.84 -6.91 19.48
N VAL A 66 -1.32 -6.43 18.36
CA VAL A 66 -1.94 -6.61 17.03
C VAL A 66 -0.95 -7.30 16.10
N SER A 67 -1.39 -8.36 15.45
CA SER A 67 -0.59 -9.11 14.50
C SER A 67 -0.68 -8.55 13.08
N TYR A 68 0.34 -8.82 12.26
CA TYR A 68 0.31 -8.46 10.84
C TYR A 68 -0.83 -9.14 10.08
N LYS A 69 -1.28 -10.33 10.52
CA LYS A 69 -2.40 -11.04 9.88
C LYS A 69 -3.72 -10.32 10.06
N GLU A 70 -3.95 -9.79 11.26
CA GLU A 70 -5.14 -8.98 11.54
C GLU A 70 -5.15 -7.73 10.68
N ILE A 71 -3.99 -7.06 10.55
CA ILE A 71 -3.88 -5.86 9.74
C ILE A 71 -4.01 -6.19 8.24
N ALA A 72 -3.43 -7.29 7.75
CA ALA A 72 -3.65 -7.74 6.38
C ALA A 72 -5.14 -7.98 6.08
N HIS A 73 -5.87 -8.56 7.02
CA HIS A 73 -7.32 -8.75 6.89
C HIS A 73 -8.09 -7.41 6.88
N SER A 74 -7.70 -6.47 7.73
CA SER A 74 -8.33 -5.14 7.77
C SER A 74 -8.18 -4.36 6.48
N LEU A 75 -7.04 -4.52 5.79
CA LEU A 75 -6.69 -3.82 4.55
C LEU A 75 -7.21 -4.50 3.27
N ASP A 76 -7.72 -5.72 3.36
CA ASP A 76 -8.06 -6.56 2.21
C ASP A 76 -9.01 -5.87 1.21
N LYS A 77 -10.02 -5.19 1.72
CA LYS A 77 -11.01 -4.47 0.90
C LYS A 77 -10.39 -3.32 0.10
N SER A 78 -9.53 -2.54 0.73
CA SER A 78 -8.87 -1.40 0.06
C SER A 78 -7.80 -1.87 -0.91
N ILE A 79 -7.07 -2.94 -0.59
CA ILE A 79 -6.10 -3.55 -1.51
C ILE A 79 -6.82 -4.16 -2.72
N SER A 80 -7.96 -4.83 -2.54
CA SER A 80 -8.76 -5.37 -3.65
C SER A 80 -9.20 -4.30 -4.64
N LYS A 81 -9.55 -3.10 -4.18
CA LYS A 81 -9.86 -1.98 -5.08
C LYS A 81 -8.64 -1.53 -5.89
N ILE A 82 -7.43 -1.60 -5.32
CA ILE A 82 -6.20 -1.31 -6.04
C ILE A 82 -5.97 -2.38 -7.12
N GLU A 83 -6.14 -3.66 -6.79
CA GLU A 83 -6.05 -4.77 -7.74
C GLU A 83 -7.00 -4.59 -8.92
N GLU A 84 -8.26 -4.26 -8.66
CA GLU A 84 -9.27 -3.99 -9.69
C GLU A 84 -8.86 -2.82 -10.60
N ALA A 85 -8.35 -1.74 -10.01
CA ALA A 85 -7.88 -0.59 -10.78
C ALA A 85 -6.68 -0.93 -11.68
N ILE A 86 -5.75 -1.76 -11.19
CA ILE A 86 -4.61 -2.25 -12.00
C ILE A 86 -5.11 -3.12 -13.15
N LEU A 87 -6.00 -4.07 -12.90
CA LEU A 87 -6.55 -4.95 -13.94
C LEU A 87 -7.28 -4.14 -15.00
N SER A 88 -8.12 -3.19 -14.59
CA SER A 88 -8.83 -2.29 -15.53
C SER A 88 -7.86 -1.46 -16.38
N ALA A 89 -6.77 -0.97 -15.80
CA ALA A 89 -5.74 -0.26 -16.55
C ALA A 89 -5.02 -1.16 -17.56
N LEU A 90 -4.73 -2.41 -17.20
CA LEU A 90 -4.12 -3.39 -18.10
C LEU A 90 -5.06 -3.76 -19.26
N GLU A 91 -6.36 -3.94 -18.99
CA GLU A 91 -7.37 -4.23 -20.01
C GLU A 91 -7.50 -3.09 -21.04
N MET A 92 -7.32 -1.85 -20.61
CA MET A 92 -7.38 -0.66 -21.49
C MET A 92 -6.06 -0.39 -22.23
N THR A 93 -5.00 -1.16 -21.93
CA THR A 93 -3.68 -0.96 -22.54
C THR A 93 -3.63 -1.53 -23.95
N PRO A 94 -3.14 -0.77 -24.95
CA PRO A 94 -2.95 -1.27 -26.32
C PRO A 94 -2.06 -2.52 -26.38
N PRO A 95 -2.32 -3.46 -27.32
CA PRO A 95 -1.58 -4.71 -27.43
C PRO A 95 -0.06 -4.55 -27.55
N GLU A 96 0.40 -3.53 -28.25
CA GLU A 96 1.83 -3.25 -28.43
C GLU A 96 2.52 -2.94 -27.08
N LEU A 97 1.87 -2.17 -26.23
CA LEU A 97 2.38 -1.84 -24.90
C LEU A 97 2.23 -3.02 -23.93
N SER A 98 1.23 -3.87 -24.13
CA SER A 98 1.05 -5.07 -23.30
C SER A 98 2.23 -6.04 -23.41
N ALA A 99 2.83 -6.15 -24.61
CA ALA A 99 4.04 -6.95 -24.79
C ALA A 99 5.26 -6.41 -24.02
N ASP A 100 5.38 -5.10 -23.94
CA ASP A 100 6.45 -4.47 -23.16
C ASP A 100 6.21 -4.63 -21.65
N ILE A 101 4.97 -4.45 -21.18
CA ILE A 101 4.60 -4.67 -19.77
C ILE A 101 4.88 -6.12 -19.36
N TYR A 102 4.63 -7.10 -20.23
CA TYR A 102 4.92 -8.50 -19.94
C TYR A 102 6.41 -8.75 -19.65
N LYS A 103 7.30 -8.03 -20.34
CA LYS A 103 8.75 -8.14 -20.17
C LYS A 103 9.28 -7.32 -19.00
N THR A 104 8.79 -6.11 -18.85
CA THR A 104 9.32 -5.14 -17.88
C THR A 104 8.63 -5.21 -16.53
N GLY A 105 7.38 -5.66 -16.48
CA GLY A 105 6.57 -5.73 -15.27
C GLY A 105 5.95 -4.39 -14.86
N ILE A 106 5.40 -4.39 -13.66
CA ILE A 106 4.73 -3.24 -13.03
C ILE A 106 5.67 -2.67 -11.96
N TYR A 107 5.87 -1.35 -11.96
CA TYR A 107 6.67 -0.65 -10.94
C TYR A 107 5.75 0.05 -9.96
N LEU A 108 5.91 -0.27 -8.67
CA LEU A 108 5.19 0.37 -7.57
C LEU A 108 6.06 1.47 -6.96
N ALA A 109 5.49 2.64 -6.75
CA ALA A 109 6.13 3.79 -6.11
C ALA A 109 5.19 4.42 -5.08
N GLY A 110 5.74 5.32 -4.25
CA GLY A 110 5.01 5.95 -3.14
C GLY A 110 5.01 5.11 -1.87
N GLY A 111 4.56 5.71 -0.75
CA GLY A 111 4.57 5.05 0.57
C GLY A 111 3.74 3.77 0.62
N GLY A 112 2.61 3.71 -0.09
CA GLY A 112 1.76 2.52 -0.13
C GLY A 112 2.44 1.29 -0.72
N SER A 113 3.44 1.47 -1.60
CA SER A 113 4.21 0.36 -2.18
C SER A 113 5.09 -0.37 -1.17
N MET A 114 5.33 0.26 -0.01
CA MET A 114 6.14 -0.33 1.07
C MET A 114 5.34 -1.30 1.96
N LEU A 115 4.02 -1.45 1.71
CA LEU A 115 3.21 -2.42 2.44
C LEU A 115 3.71 -3.84 2.15
N ARG A 116 4.04 -4.58 3.21
CA ARG A 116 4.67 -5.91 3.08
C ARG A 116 3.82 -6.87 2.26
N GLY A 117 4.42 -7.45 1.23
CA GLY A 117 3.78 -8.44 0.36
C GLY A 117 2.78 -7.87 -0.66
N LEU A 118 2.67 -6.54 -0.80
CA LEU A 118 1.82 -5.93 -1.82
C LEU A 118 2.27 -6.29 -3.24
N ASP A 119 3.57 -6.28 -3.48
CA ASP A 119 4.21 -6.72 -4.72
C ASP A 119 3.85 -8.17 -5.07
N LYS A 120 3.98 -9.08 -4.10
CA LYS A 120 3.61 -10.50 -4.25
C LYS A 120 2.13 -10.64 -4.56
N ARG A 121 1.26 -9.94 -3.84
CA ARG A 121 -0.19 -10.01 -4.03
C ARG A 121 -0.60 -9.54 -5.43
N ILE A 122 -0.09 -8.39 -5.88
CA ILE A 122 -0.35 -7.87 -7.23
C ILE A 122 0.22 -8.82 -8.30
N SER A 123 1.42 -9.35 -8.10
CA SER A 123 2.04 -10.30 -9.04
C SER A 123 1.21 -11.58 -9.19
N ILE A 124 0.70 -12.13 -8.10
CA ILE A 124 -0.20 -13.31 -8.14
C ILE A 124 -1.48 -12.98 -8.92
N LYS A 125 -2.06 -11.80 -8.71
CA LYS A 125 -3.31 -11.37 -9.34
C LYS A 125 -3.16 -11.10 -10.84
N THR A 126 -2.08 -10.43 -11.23
CA THR A 126 -1.85 -9.99 -12.62
C THR A 126 -1.06 -10.99 -13.46
N LYS A 127 -0.36 -11.94 -12.84
CA LYS A 127 0.61 -12.84 -13.46
C LYS A 127 1.79 -12.13 -14.12
N LEU A 128 2.07 -10.90 -13.69
CA LEU A 128 3.16 -10.07 -14.19
C LEU A 128 4.24 -9.91 -13.11
N PRO A 129 5.50 -9.66 -13.49
CA PRO A 129 6.52 -9.21 -12.55
C PRO A 129 6.12 -7.89 -11.91
N VAL A 130 6.34 -7.75 -10.60
CA VAL A 130 6.06 -6.51 -9.87
C VAL A 130 7.31 -6.11 -9.10
N HIS A 131 7.70 -4.86 -9.27
CA HIS A 131 8.92 -4.30 -8.69
C HIS A 131 8.58 -3.10 -7.82
N ILE A 132 9.20 -3.01 -6.66
CA ILE A 132 9.15 -1.80 -5.83
C ILE A 132 10.29 -0.88 -6.30
N ALA A 133 9.97 0.38 -6.57
CA ALA A 133 10.96 1.36 -7.00
C ALA A 133 12.06 1.54 -5.93
N GLU A 134 13.28 1.76 -6.35
CA GLU A 134 14.35 2.19 -5.46
C GLU A 134 13.98 3.55 -4.85
N ASP A 135 13.99 3.66 -3.53
CA ASP A 135 13.49 4.83 -2.79
C ASP A 135 12.06 5.23 -3.22
N PRO A 136 11.05 4.39 -2.92
CA PRO A 136 9.70 4.56 -3.46
C PRO A 136 9.03 5.87 -3.03
N LEU A 137 9.39 6.41 -1.85
CA LEU A 137 8.87 7.69 -1.36
C LEU A 137 9.32 8.88 -2.20
N ARG A 138 10.53 8.82 -2.78
CA ARG A 138 11.10 9.90 -3.57
C ARG A 138 11.10 9.64 -5.07
N ALA A 139 10.63 8.47 -5.51
CA ALA A 139 10.67 8.06 -6.91
C ALA A 139 10.01 9.09 -7.84
N VAL A 140 8.84 9.62 -7.47
CA VAL A 140 8.12 10.63 -8.26
C VAL A 140 8.90 11.94 -8.32
N ALA A 141 9.40 12.44 -7.19
CA ALA A 141 10.18 13.68 -7.15
C ALA A 141 11.49 13.55 -7.93
N ARG A 142 12.19 12.41 -7.83
CA ARG A 142 13.38 12.10 -8.65
C ARG A 142 13.07 12.10 -10.14
N GLY A 143 12.01 11.41 -10.54
CA GLY A 143 11.58 11.33 -11.93
C GLY A 143 11.25 12.71 -12.50
N THR A 144 10.50 13.52 -11.78
CA THR A 144 10.21 14.91 -12.16
C THR A 144 11.49 15.74 -12.27
N GLY A 145 12.41 15.60 -11.31
CA GLY A 145 13.71 16.30 -11.35
C GLY A 145 14.58 15.90 -12.55
N ILE A 146 14.57 14.62 -12.94
CA ILE A 146 15.27 14.14 -14.15
C ILE A 146 14.62 14.71 -15.41
N ALA A 147 13.29 14.70 -15.50
CA ALA A 147 12.56 15.24 -16.63
C ALA A 147 12.82 16.75 -16.82
N LEU A 148 12.82 17.53 -15.72
CA LEU A 148 13.12 18.97 -15.76
C LEU A 148 14.56 19.28 -16.18
N LYS A 149 15.53 18.47 -15.75
CA LYS A 149 16.94 18.64 -16.16
C LYS A 149 17.19 18.30 -17.63
N ASN A 150 16.34 17.48 -18.22
CA ASN A 150 16.45 17.01 -19.60
C ASN A 150 15.19 17.32 -20.41
N ILE A 151 14.66 18.53 -20.26
CA ILE A 151 13.35 18.93 -20.78
C ILE A 151 13.21 18.70 -22.28
N ASP A 152 14.29 18.87 -23.02
CA ASP A 152 14.31 18.67 -24.48
C ASP A 152 14.04 17.21 -24.87
N ASN A 153 14.40 16.24 -24.02
CA ASN A 153 14.16 14.82 -24.24
C ASN A 153 12.77 14.39 -23.76
N TYR A 154 12.10 15.20 -22.94
CA TYR A 154 10.80 14.89 -22.33
C TYR A 154 9.69 15.87 -22.71
N GLN A 155 9.79 16.50 -23.89
CA GLN A 155 8.81 17.49 -24.37
C GLN A 155 7.37 16.95 -24.43
N PHE A 156 7.19 15.63 -24.58
CA PHE A 156 5.87 14.98 -24.58
C PHE A 156 5.15 15.07 -23.21
N LEU A 157 5.86 15.28 -22.10
CA LEU A 157 5.28 15.46 -20.77
C LEU A 157 4.73 16.87 -20.54
N ILE A 158 5.10 17.85 -21.38
CA ILE A 158 4.72 19.26 -21.21
C ILE A 158 3.48 19.59 -22.04
N LYS A 159 3.13 18.76 -23.01
CA LYS A 159 2.00 18.97 -23.94
C LYS A 159 0.70 18.31 -23.50
N ALA A 160 0.59 17.91 -22.21
CA ALA A 160 -0.63 17.31 -21.67
C ALA A 160 -1.59 18.38 -21.12
#